data_21eaf188637de09b6d68372a4be4cfef
#
_entry.id   21eaf188637de09b6d68372a4be4cfef
#
_cell.length_a   1.000
_cell.length_b   1.000
_cell.length_c   1.000
_cell.angle_alpha   90.00
_cell.angle_beta   90.00
_cell.angle_gamma   90.00
#
_symmetry.space_group_name_H-M   'P 1'
#
loop_
_entity.id
_entity.type
_entity.pdbx_description
1 polymer ?
#
loop_
_entity_poly.entity_id
_entity_poly.type
_entity_poly.pdbx_seq_one_letter_code
_entity_poly.pdbx_strand_id
1 'polypeptide(L)'
;MEAGVRGIPVSFLKSRENEAKTRESGGEMRKLFILYGPQGAGKTTFVQENKLDEFSVNADEVRRMFSRYVPALDGDKVLIAGEHLQRLTRRIVQEQADNLMFLGSPVIIDAVNASPRSRSQWEALADSHGYDVLAVDFTQVSREELLSRNLKRGGDRIPDIESFLDRFDSVPPPQTITPAQMLDCFKTCQVDLGNRPVRVVGDVQSCGGALEQAVAELGTPDAKWIFVGDLFDRGPDAGKVWKILRSVDNVVITGNHEKSLLNALKGRGTKSATEESVKQLLTAGATRQQLEDWYRSTVPFYDFRVGGTPATPSASEVPGTKSGAEKRPGAREYFVSHGGVYPETIREIRRTGYCDLPDDYFIFGVGTRANTYRRRYEFKNFPEMGDHEIVQLHGHRNESRENFVNPGVIDLESGVEKDGWLSVYAIDGVAGEGQIHKYREPRD
;
A
#
# COMPACT_ATOMS: atom_id res chain seq x y z
N MET A 1 -23.17 -18.29 -36.26
CA MET A 1 -22.20 -17.25 -35.81
C MET A 1 -22.51 -17.00 -34.37
N GLU A 2 -21.83 -17.74 -33.49
CA GLU A 2 -22.01 -17.64 -32.04
C GLU A 2 -21.13 -16.51 -31.52
N ALA A 3 -21.76 -15.50 -30.90
CA ALA A 3 -21.08 -14.45 -30.19
C ALA A 3 -20.59 -15.00 -28.84
N GLY A 4 -19.29 -15.27 -28.74
CA GLY A 4 -18.66 -15.72 -27.51
C GLY A 4 -18.78 -14.69 -26.40
N VAL A 5 -19.48 -15.03 -25.34
CA VAL A 5 -19.47 -14.33 -24.05
C VAL A 5 -18.05 -14.40 -23.51
N ARG A 6 -17.31 -13.31 -23.54
CA ARG A 6 -16.01 -13.21 -22.87
C ARG A 6 -16.26 -13.25 -21.36
N GLY A 7 -15.83 -14.36 -20.75
CA GLY A 7 -15.91 -14.56 -19.30
C GLY A 7 -15.14 -13.49 -18.54
N ILE A 8 -15.63 -13.18 -17.35
CA ILE A 8 -14.99 -12.30 -16.36
C ILE A 8 -13.54 -12.77 -16.15
N PRO A 9 -12.54 -11.90 -16.20
CA PRO A 9 -11.15 -12.30 -15.96
C PRO A 9 -11.02 -12.96 -14.59
N VAL A 10 -10.36 -14.12 -14.55
CA VAL A 10 -10.12 -14.91 -13.32
C VAL A 10 -9.37 -14.12 -12.24
N SER A 11 -8.69 -13.02 -12.60
CA SER A 11 -8.09 -12.06 -11.68
C SER A 11 -9.10 -11.41 -10.74
N PHE A 12 -10.35 -11.21 -11.15
CA PHE A 12 -11.37 -10.53 -10.36
C PHE A 12 -12.02 -11.42 -9.27
N LEU A 13 -12.07 -12.73 -9.48
CA LEU A 13 -12.54 -13.67 -8.44
C LEU A 13 -11.48 -13.93 -7.37
N LYS A 14 -10.18 -13.85 -7.75
CA LYS A 14 -9.05 -13.90 -6.79
C LYS A 14 -8.93 -12.62 -5.96
N SER A 15 -9.39 -11.46 -6.44
CA SER A 15 -9.37 -10.21 -5.66
C SER A 15 -10.28 -10.30 -4.43
N ARG A 16 -11.44 -10.95 -4.51
CA ARG A 16 -12.35 -11.11 -3.35
C ARG A 16 -11.83 -12.07 -2.27
N GLU A 17 -11.11 -13.11 -2.65
CA GLU A 17 -10.41 -13.95 -1.65
C GLU A 17 -9.19 -13.23 -1.05
N ASN A 18 -8.52 -12.38 -1.84
CA ASN A 18 -7.47 -11.48 -1.34
C ASN A 18 -8.06 -10.33 -0.50
N GLU A 19 -9.21 -9.76 -0.86
CA GLU A 19 -9.92 -8.74 -0.05
C GLU A 19 -10.27 -9.24 1.36
N ALA A 20 -10.60 -10.52 1.52
CA ALA A 20 -10.79 -11.12 2.84
C ALA A 20 -9.46 -11.28 3.59
N LYS A 21 -8.37 -11.63 2.88
CA LYS A 21 -7.02 -11.77 3.46
C LYS A 21 -6.36 -10.41 3.74
N THR A 22 -6.60 -9.39 2.93
CA THR A 22 -6.06 -8.04 3.11
C THR A 22 -6.77 -7.24 4.20
N ARG A 23 -7.99 -7.58 4.57
CA ARG A 23 -8.63 -7.06 5.80
C ARG A 23 -7.95 -7.57 7.07
N GLU A 24 -7.13 -8.62 6.97
CA GLU A 24 -6.28 -9.11 8.05
C GLU A 24 -4.89 -8.44 8.08
N SER A 25 -4.57 -7.53 7.15
CA SER A 25 -3.27 -6.87 7.05
C SER A 25 -3.42 -5.35 7.04
N GLY A 26 -2.45 -4.64 7.55
CA GLY A 26 -2.37 -3.17 7.50
C GLY A 26 -2.62 -2.64 6.09
N GLY A 27 -3.32 -1.51 5.97
CA GLY A 27 -3.96 -0.96 4.79
C GLY A 27 -3.23 -1.13 3.45
N GLU A 28 -3.99 -1.43 2.41
CA GLU A 28 -3.50 -1.47 1.02
C GLU A 28 -3.37 -0.05 0.47
N MET A 29 -2.17 0.52 0.49
CA MET A 29 -1.93 1.91 0.07
C MET A 29 -1.83 2.09 -1.45
N ARG A 30 -1.45 1.04 -2.21
CA ARG A 30 -1.26 1.12 -3.66
C ARG A 30 -2.57 1.02 -4.44
N LYS A 31 -3.42 2.03 -4.28
CA LYS A 31 -4.71 2.15 -4.96
C LYS A 31 -4.75 3.41 -5.83
N LEU A 32 -5.19 3.24 -7.07
CA LEU A 32 -5.56 4.34 -7.95
C LEU A 32 -7.08 4.44 -8.00
N PHE A 33 -7.62 5.54 -7.49
CA PHE A 33 -9.04 5.84 -7.54
C PHE A 33 -9.35 6.74 -8.73
N ILE A 34 -10.17 6.27 -9.65
CA ILE A 34 -10.66 7.04 -10.80
C ILE A 34 -12.07 7.52 -10.46
N LEU A 35 -12.24 8.80 -10.14
CA LEU A 35 -13.56 9.35 -9.86
C LEU A 35 -14.38 9.41 -11.16
N TYR A 36 -15.46 8.63 -11.22
CA TYR A 36 -16.33 8.51 -12.37
C TYR A 36 -17.65 9.22 -12.13
N GLY A 37 -17.95 10.20 -12.97
CA GLY A 37 -19.19 10.96 -12.87
C GLY A 37 -19.12 12.28 -13.64
N PRO A 38 -20.28 12.86 -14.01
CA PRO A 38 -20.33 14.09 -14.77
C PRO A 38 -19.77 15.28 -13.98
N GLN A 39 -19.51 16.37 -14.66
CA GLN A 39 -19.13 17.60 -14.00
C GLN A 39 -20.30 18.13 -13.16
N GLY A 40 -20.02 18.59 -11.93
CA GLY A 40 -21.06 18.98 -10.98
C GLY A 40 -21.55 17.87 -10.05
N ALA A 41 -21.08 16.63 -10.24
CA ALA A 41 -21.46 15.47 -9.42
C ALA A 41 -20.91 15.50 -7.97
N GLY A 42 -20.03 16.46 -7.63
CA GLY A 42 -19.50 16.59 -6.26
C GLY A 42 -18.15 15.91 -6.02
N LYS A 43 -17.46 15.43 -7.05
CA LYS A 43 -16.16 14.73 -6.92
C LYS A 43 -15.13 15.53 -6.14
N THR A 44 -14.79 16.73 -6.59
CA THR A 44 -13.82 17.62 -5.95
C THR A 44 -14.25 18.00 -4.52
N THR A 45 -15.53 18.25 -4.30
CA THR A 45 -16.08 18.53 -2.97
C THR A 45 -15.85 17.35 -2.02
N PHE A 46 -16.10 16.13 -2.49
CA PHE A 46 -15.84 14.91 -1.70
C PHE A 46 -14.36 14.78 -1.31
N VAL A 47 -13.43 15.02 -2.25
CA VAL A 47 -11.99 15.00 -2.00
C VAL A 47 -11.63 16.01 -0.89
N GLN A 48 -12.11 17.26 -1.00
CA GLN A 48 -11.83 18.33 -0.04
C GLN A 48 -12.45 18.09 1.33
N GLU A 49 -13.71 17.68 1.40
CA GLU A 49 -14.41 17.39 2.67
C GLU A 49 -13.76 16.24 3.45
N ASN A 50 -13.14 15.29 2.74
CA ASN A 50 -12.43 14.16 3.35
C ASN A 50 -10.93 14.38 3.49
N LYS A 51 -10.41 15.59 3.17
CA LYS A 51 -8.99 15.97 3.27
C LYS A 51 -8.06 15.05 2.47
N LEU A 52 -8.48 14.69 1.27
CA LEU A 52 -7.74 13.82 0.35
C LEU A 52 -7.04 14.61 -0.78
N ASP A 53 -6.93 15.93 -0.63
CA ASP A 53 -6.38 16.83 -1.67
C ASP A 53 -4.94 16.47 -2.03
N GLU A 54 -4.13 16.05 -1.08
CA GLU A 54 -2.72 15.67 -1.29
C GLU A 54 -2.53 14.44 -2.18
N PHE A 55 -3.55 13.58 -2.30
CA PHE A 55 -3.56 12.41 -3.19
C PHE A 55 -4.25 12.69 -4.51
N SER A 56 -4.87 13.87 -4.64
CA SER A 56 -5.70 14.23 -5.78
C SER A 56 -4.89 14.86 -6.90
N VAL A 57 -5.11 14.35 -8.09
CA VAL A 57 -4.55 14.90 -9.33
C VAL A 57 -5.70 15.49 -10.16
N ASN A 58 -5.76 16.83 -10.21
CA ASN A 58 -6.85 17.57 -10.80
C ASN A 58 -6.38 18.44 -11.96
N ALA A 59 -6.89 18.19 -13.17
CA ALA A 59 -6.52 18.93 -14.36
C ALA A 59 -6.97 20.41 -14.35
N ASP A 60 -8.06 20.74 -13.64
CA ASP A 60 -8.56 22.11 -13.56
C ASP A 60 -7.68 22.96 -12.66
N GLU A 61 -7.12 22.39 -11.59
CA GLU A 61 -6.13 23.07 -10.75
C GLU A 61 -4.86 23.39 -11.54
N VAL A 62 -4.33 22.41 -12.27
CA VAL A 62 -3.16 22.62 -13.13
C VAL A 62 -3.44 23.71 -14.19
N ARG A 63 -4.62 23.73 -14.81
CA ARG A 63 -4.97 24.79 -15.76
C ARG A 63 -4.97 26.17 -15.11
N ARG A 64 -5.49 26.31 -13.88
CA ARG A 64 -5.52 27.57 -13.15
C ARG A 64 -4.10 28.10 -12.82
N MET A 65 -3.11 27.24 -12.66
CA MET A 65 -1.72 27.66 -12.44
C MET A 65 -1.13 28.37 -13.64
N PHE A 66 -1.53 28.02 -14.86
CA PHE A 66 -0.94 28.50 -16.12
C PHE A 66 -1.85 29.39 -16.96
N SER A 67 -3.08 29.63 -16.53
CA SER A 67 -4.06 30.44 -17.29
C SER A 67 -4.78 31.44 -16.40
N ARG A 68 -5.43 32.40 -17.04
CA ARG A 68 -6.22 33.43 -16.37
C ARG A 68 -7.63 33.45 -16.92
N TYR A 69 -8.56 33.87 -16.09
CA TYR A 69 -9.91 34.18 -16.53
C TYR A 69 -9.94 35.49 -17.29
N VAL A 70 -10.60 35.48 -18.42
CA VAL A 70 -10.87 36.68 -19.22
C VAL A 70 -12.39 36.91 -19.32
N PRO A 71 -12.85 38.17 -19.44
CA PRO A 71 -14.26 38.42 -19.64
C PRO A 71 -14.76 37.79 -20.95
N ALA A 72 -15.90 37.10 -20.87
CA ALA A 72 -16.64 36.61 -22.02
C ALA A 72 -17.69 37.62 -22.46
N LEU A 73 -18.27 37.42 -23.66
CA LEU A 73 -19.26 38.34 -24.24
C LEU A 73 -20.56 38.43 -23.44
N ASP A 74 -20.89 37.40 -22.67
CA ASP A 74 -22.07 37.30 -21.80
C ASP A 74 -21.83 37.85 -20.37
N GLY A 75 -20.67 38.48 -20.13
CA GLY A 75 -20.30 39.04 -18.83
C GLY A 75 -19.67 38.03 -17.85
N ASP A 76 -19.65 36.77 -18.20
CA ASP A 76 -18.96 35.71 -17.44
C ASP A 76 -17.43 35.80 -17.64
N LYS A 77 -16.68 35.04 -16.83
CA LYS A 77 -15.24 34.90 -16.98
C LYS A 77 -14.94 33.52 -17.52
N VAL A 78 -14.18 33.42 -18.59
CA VAL A 78 -13.77 32.18 -19.22
C VAL A 78 -12.26 31.94 -19.03
N LEU A 79 -11.87 30.73 -18.69
CA LEU A 79 -10.47 30.35 -18.61
C LEU A 79 -9.89 30.19 -20.03
N ILE A 80 -8.76 30.84 -20.31
CA ILE A 80 -8.07 30.66 -21.58
C ILE A 80 -7.46 29.26 -21.61
N ALA A 81 -7.96 28.39 -22.47
CA ALA A 81 -7.54 27.02 -22.61
C ALA A 81 -7.17 26.65 -24.04
N GLY A 82 -6.11 27.24 -24.56
CA GLY A 82 -5.59 26.89 -25.89
C GLY A 82 -5.01 25.45 -25.91
N GLU A 83 -4.87 24.88 -27.09
CA GLU A 83 -4.40 23.50 -27.31
C GLU A 83 -3.04 23.22 -26.67
N HIS A 84 -2.16 24.22 -26.66
CA HIS A 84 -0.85 24.09 -26.01
C HIS A 84 -0.98 23.91 -24.49
N LEU A 85 -1.85 24.69 -23.85
CA LEU A 85 -2.12 24.55 -22.42
C LEU A 85 -2.77 23.20 -22.10
N GLN A 86 -3.63 22.69 -22.96
CA GLN A 86 -4.24 21.37 -22.81
C GLN A 86 -3.19 20.23 -22.82
N ARG A 87 -2.19 20.34 -23.72
CA ARG A 87 -1.08 19.37 -23.77
C ARG A 87 -0.19 19.46 -22.55
N LEU A 88 0.15 20.67 -22.11
CA LEU A 88 0.94 20.93 -20.90
C LEU A 88 0.23 20.37 -19.66
N THR A 89 -1.05 20.69 -19.49
CA THR A 89 -1.86 20.18 -18.38
C THR A 89 -1.85 18.66 -18.30
N ARG A 90 -2.10 17.99 -19.42
CA ARG A 90 -2.09 16.51 -19.45
C ARG A 90 -0.75 15.93 -19.02
N ARG A 91 0.36 16.51 -19.49
CA ARG A 91 1.71 16.07 -19.11
C ARG A 91 1.94 16.24 -17.61
N ILE A 92 1.63 17.42 -17.05
CA ILE A 92 1.84 17.69 -15.62
C ILE A 92 0.99 16.77 -14.75
N VAL A 93 -0.28 16.58 -15.09
CA VAL A 93 -1.20 15.67 -14.40
C VAL A 93 -0.68 14.24 -14.41
N GLN A 94 -0.15 13.79 -15.54
CA GLN A 94 0.42 12.45 -15.67
C GLN A 94 1.72 12.32 -14.85
N GLU A 95 2.60 13.31 -14.87
CA GLU A 95 3.83 13.33 -14.07
C GLU A 95 3.54 13.37 -12.56
N GLN A 96 2.50 14.10 -12.12
CA GLN A 96 2.07 14.10 -10.73
C GLN A 96 1.59 12.73 -10.28
N ALA A 97 0.72 12.08 -11.08
CA ALA A 97 0.23 10.74 -10.77
C ALA A 97 1.38 9.71 -10.73
N ASP A 98 2.32 9.78 -11.68
CA ASP A 98 3.49 8.92 -11.76
C ASP A 98 4.37 9.07 -10.51
N ASN A 99 4.63 10.31 -10.07
CA ASN A 99 5.41 10.60 -8.88
C ASN A 99 4.73 10.10 -7.58
N LEU A 100 3.42 10.31 -7.44
CA LEU A 100 2.68 9.78 -6.29
C LEU A 100 2.74 8.25 -6.24
N MET A 101 2.54 7.58 -7.39
CA MET A 101 2.67 6.12 -7.45
C MET A 101 4.09 5.64 -7.19
N PHE A 102 5.11 6.39 -7.64
CA PHE A 102 6.50 6.08 -7.36
C PHE A 102 6.80 6.08 -5.86
N LEU A 103 6.18 6.99 -5.11
CA LEU A 103 6.30 7.06 -3.64
C LEU A 103 5.44 6.00 -2.92
N GLY A 104 4.55 5.32 -3.63
CA GLY A 104 3.62 4.37 -3.02
C GLY A 104 2.42 5.05 -2.34
N SER A 105 2.10 6.30 -2.71
CA SER A 105 0.93 7.02 -2.20
C SER A 105 -0.36 6.53 -2.87
N PRO A 106 -1.51 6.54 -2.20
CA PRO A 106 -2.80 6.49 -2.88
C PRO A 106 -2.87 7.59 -3.93
N VAL A 107 -3.59 7.35 -5.04
CA VAL A 107 -3.74 8.37 -6.10
C VAL A 107 -5.21 8.50 -6.47
N ILE A 108 -5.70 9.73 -6.57
CA ILE A 108 -7.07 10.04 -6.93
C ILE A 108 -7.06 10.86 -8.22
N ILE A 109 -7.64 10.33 -9.29
CA ILE A 109 -7.84 11.06 -10.54
C ILE A 109 -9.18 11.79 -10.47
N ASP A 110 -9.14 13.05 -10.08
CA ASP A 110 -10.32 13.93 -10.02
C ASP A 110 -10.58 14.56 -11.39
N ALA A 111 -11.30 13.82 -12.22
CA ALA A 111 -11.74 14.21 -13.53
C ALA A 111 -13.07 13.51 -13.89
N VAL A 112 -13.65 13.83 -15.06
CA VAL A 112 -14.90 13.19 -15.51
C VAL A 112 -14.72 11.70 -15.80
N ASN A 113 -13.59 11.32 -16.41
CA ASN A 113 -13.17 9.94 -16.72
C ASN A 113 -14.23 9.08 -17.47
N ALA A 114 -15.09 9.73 -18.27
CA ALA A 114 -16.21 9.05 -18.93
C ALA A 114 -15.74 7.98 -19.93
N SER A 115 -14.77 8.33 -20.81
CA SER A 115 -14.41 7.44 -21.91
C SER A 115 -13.48 6.28 -21.45
N PRO A 116 -13.62 5.07 -22.02
CA PRO A 116 -12.68 3.97 -21.79
C PRO A 116 -11.23 4.35 -22.09
N ARG A 117 -11.02 5.18 -23.14
CA ARG A 117 -9.68 5.65 -23.52
C ARG A 117 -9.05 6.53 -22.45
N SER A 118 -9.83 7.38 -21.76
CA SER A 118 -9.29 8.21 -20.67
C SER A 118 -8.92 7.37 -19.45
N ARG A 119 -9.64 6.27 -19.21
CA ARG A 119 -9.33 5.36 -18.09
C ARG A 119 -8.15 4.45 -18.38
N SER A 120 -8.04 3.90 -19.60
CA SER A 120 -6.98 2.96 -19.95
C SER A 120 -5.56 3.52 -19.84
N GLN A 121 -5.37 4.83 -19.99
CA GLN A 121 -4.06 5.44 -19.75
C GLN A 121 -3.66 5.40 -18.27
N TRP A 122 -4.63 5.58 -17.37
CA TRP A 122 -4.42 5.47 -15.93
C TRP A 122 -4.22 4.04 -15.47
N GLU A 123 -4.97 3.11 -16.06
CA GLU A 123 -4.81 1.66 -15.84
C GLU A 123 -3.41 1.18 -16.23
N ALA A 124 -2.90 1.64 -17.39
CA ALA A 124 -1.54 1.32 -17.82
C ALA A 124 -0.46 1.91 -16.91
N LEU A 125 -0.66 3.15 -16.43
CA LEU A 125 0.26 3.77 -15.50
C LEU A 125 0.25 3.03 -14.15
N ALA A 126 -0.94 2.73 -13.62
CA ALA A 126 -1.14 1.97 -12.38
C ALA A 126 -0.47 0.58 -12.46
N ASP A 127 -0.69 -0.16 -13.55
CA ASP A 127 -0.07 -1.46 -13.77
C ASP A 127 1.46 -1.38 -13.74
N SER A 128 2.02 -0.30 -14.30
CA SER A 128 3.48 -0.12 -14.29
C SER A 128 4.06 0.06 -12.89
N HIS A 129 3.28 0.50 -11.92
CA HIS A 129 3.67 0.67 -10.51
C HIS A 129 3.13 -0.41 -9.57
N GLY A 130 2.39 -1.39 -10.10
CA GLY A 130 1.79 -2.45 -9.29
C GLY A 130 0.61 -1.98 -8.44
N TYR A 131 -0.15 -1.00 -8.93
CA TYR A 131 -1.36 -0.46 -8.30
C TYR A 131 -2.61 -1.19 -8.77
N ASP A 132 -3.57 -1.32 -7.87
CA ASP A 132 -4.93 -1.69 -8.22
C ASP A 132 -5.73 -0.45 -8.61
N VAL A 133 -6.60 -0.60 -9.61
CA VAL A 133 -7.44 0.50 -10.12
C VAL A 133 -8.88 0.30 -9.69
N LEU A 134 -9.46 1.31 -9.06
CA LEU A 134 -10.85 1.33 -8.60
C LEU A 134 -11.57 2.56 -9.16
N ALA A 135 -12.63 2.35 -9.93
CA ALA A 135 -13.51 3.44 -10.34
C ALA A 135 -14.53 3.75 -9.23
N VAL A 136 -14.70 5.02 -8.88
CA VAL A 136 -15.59 5.46 -7.79
C VAL A 136 -16.79 6.19 -8.37
N ASP A 137 -17.99 5.72 -8.04
CA ASP A 137 -19.24 6.20 -8.63
C ASP A 137 -19.73 7.52 -8.02
N PHE A 138 -19.85 8.54 -8.86
CA PHE A 138 -20.48 9.83 -8.57
C PHE A 138 -21.64 10.15 -9.52
N THR A 139 -22.30 9.12 -10.09
CA THR A 139 -23.39 9.32 -11.04
C THR A 139 -24.76 9.46 -10.38
N GLN A 140 -24.87 9.37 -9.07
CA GLN A 140 -26.14 9.33 -8.34
C GLN A 140 -26.80 10.71 -8.18
N VAL A 141 -26.32 11.74 -8.87
CA VAL A 141 -26.90 13.11 -8.85
C VAL A 141 -27.88 13.25 -10.01
N SER A 142 -29.08 13.75 -9.72
CA SER A 142 -30.10 13.94 -10.77
C SER A 142 -29.67 14.94 -11.82
N ARG A 143 -30.22 14.79 -13.04
CA ARG A 143 -29.92 15.70 -14.17
C ARG A 143 -30.32 17.15 -13.85
N GLU A 144 -31.46 17.35 -13.19
CA GLU A 144 -31.95 18.67 -12.77
C GLU A 144 -30.97 19.34 -11.80
N GLU A 145 -30.46 18.59 -10.85
CA GLU A 145 -29.46 19.11 -9.90
C GLU A 145 -28.14 19.42 -10.58
N LEU A 146 -27.67 18.61 -11.53
CA LEU A 146 -26.48 18.89 -12.33
C LEU A 146 -26.61 20.18 -13.14
N LEU A 147 -27.76 20.39 -13.78
CA LEU A 147 -28.07 21.63 -14.51
C LEU A 147 -28.08 22.84 -13.57
N SER A 148 -28.75 22.72 -12.41
CA SER A 148 -28.78 23.77 -11.37
C SER A 148 -27.38 24.13 -10.87
N ARG A 149 -26.55 23.13 -10.58
CA ARG A 149 -25.16 23.33 -10.12
C ARG A 149 -24.30 23.97 -11.21
N ASN A 150 -24.50 23.61 -12.49
CA ASN A 150 -23.77 24.20 -13.60
C ASN A 150 -24.08 25.70 -13.73
N LEU A 151 -25.34 26.12 -13.57
CA LEU A 151 -25.71 27.53 -13.60
C LEU A 151 -25.04 28.37 -12.50
N LYS A 152 -24.76 27.77 -11.33
CA LYS A 152 -24.12 28.45 -10.20
C LYS A 152 -22.59 28.58 -10.35
N ARG A 153 -21.97 27.94 -11.35
CA ARG A 153 -20.51 27.89 -11.50
C ARG A 153 -19.83 29.12 -12.09
N GLY A 154 -20.60 30.05 -12.60
CA GLY A 154 -20.05 31.25 -13.24
C GLY A 154 -19.11 30.91 -14.40
N GLY A 155 -17.88 31.41 -14.37
CA GLY A 155 -16.89 31.21 -15.43
C GLY A 155 -16.40 29.77 -15.69
N ASP A 156 -16.68 28.86 -14.77
CA ASP A 156 -16.38 27.40 -14.92
C ASP A 156 -17.60 26.62 -15.46
N ARG A 157 -18.64 27.35 -15.91
CA ARG A 157 -19.87 26.77 -16.48
C ARG A 157 -19.55 26.02 -17.78
N ILE A 158 -20.16 24.85 -17.98
CA ILE A 158 -20.20 24.21 -19.30
C ILE A 158 -21.29 24.85 -20.12
N PRO A 159 -20.96 25.50 -21.26
CA PRO A 159 -21.94 26.22 -22.09
C PRO A 159 -23.06 25.33 -22.60
N ASP A 160 -22.73 24.09 -23.01
CA ASP A 160 -23.69 23.10 -23.54
C ASP A 160 -23.68 21.84 -22.63
N ILE A 161 -24.18 22.05 -21.42
CA ILE A 161 -24.19 20.99 -20.38
C ILE A 161 -25.13 19.83 -20.80
N GLU A 162 -26.22 20.09 -21.50
CA GLU A 162 -27.18 19.03 -21.88
C GLU A 162 -26.53 18.05 -22.87
N SER A 163 -25.94 18.56 -23.95
CA SER A 163 -25.20 17.72 -24.90
C SER A 163 -23.97 17.02 -24.23
N PHE A 164 -23.38 17.66 -23.24
CA PHE A 164 -22.32 17.00 -22.44
C PHE A 164 -22.88 15.82 -21.67
N LEU A 165 -24.02 15.96 -20.98
CA LEU A 165 -24.64 14.88 -20.22
C LEU A 165 -25.11 13.75 -21.14
N ASP A 166 -25.71 14.07 -22.30
CA ASP A 166 -26.14 13.07 -23.29
C ASP A 166 -24.94 12.23 -23.79
N ARG A 167 -23.79 12.89 -24.07
CA ARG A 167 -22.56 12.17 -24.42
C ARG A 167 -22.02 11.33 -23.28
N PHE A 168 -22.08 11.83 -22.03
CA PHE A 168 -21.66 11.07 -20.86
C PHE A 168 -22.50 9.81 -20.68
N ASP A 169 -23.82 9.92 -20.76
CA ASP A 169 -24.78 8.84 -20.59
C ASP A 169 -24.71 7.80 -21.73
N SER A 170 -24.23 8.21 -22.92
CA SER A 170 -24.04 7.28 -24.05
C SER A 170 -22.86 6.31 -23.89
N VAL A 171 -21.99 6.53 -22.90
CA VAL A 171 -20.81 5.68 -22.67
C VAL A 171 -21.11 4.67 -21.54
N PRO A 172 -20.89 3.37 -21.77
CA PRO A 172 -21.09 2.37 -20.72
C PRO A 172 -20.23 2.67 -19.48
N PRO A 173 -20.83 2.64 -18.28
CA PRO A 173 -20.09 2.86 -17.06
C PRO A 173 -19.06 1.73 -16.81
N PRO A 174 -17.93 2.03 -16.15
CA PRO A 174 -17.05 1.00 -15.63
C PRO A 174 -17.71 0.26 -14.46
N GLN A 175 -17.11 -0.84 -14.03
CA GLN A 175 -17.43 -1.39 -12.72
C GLN A 175 -16.92 -0.41 -11.65
N THR A 176 -17.78 -0.07 -10.70
CA THR A 176 -17.50 0.96 -9.71
C THR A 176 -17.65 0.47 -8.28
N ILE A 177 -16.98 1.18 -7.36
CA ILE A 177 -17.24 1.16 -5.93
C ILE A 177 -17.92 2.47 -5.51
N THR A 178 -18.54 2.50 -4.33
CA THR A 178 -19.11 3.72 -3.77
C THR A 178 -18.03 4.63 -3.16
N PRO A 179 -18.28 5.95 -2.98
CA PRO A 179 -17.38 6.83 -2.24
C PRO A 179 -17.10 6.35 -0.80
N ALA A 180 -18.08 5.75 -0.13
CA ALA A 180 -17.87 5.17 1.20
C ALA A 180 -16.90 3.98 1.18
N GLN A 181 -17.01 3.10 0.19
CA GLN A 181 -16.08 1.99 0.00
C GLN A 181 -14.66 2.47 -0.34
N MET A 182 -14.54 3.59 -1.06
CA MET A 182 -13.23 4.23 -1.29
C MET A 182 -12.60 4.64 0.04
N LEU A 183 -13.33 5.30 0.94
CA LEU A 183 -12.81 5.68 2.26
C LEU A 183 -12.44 4.46 3.11
N ASP A 184 -13.15 3.35 2.96
CA ASP A 184 -12.82 2.10 3.65
C ASP A 184 -11.46 1.53 3.25
N CYS A 185 -10.94 1.85 2.05
CA CYS A 185 -9.60 1.43 1.62
C CYS A 185 -8.46 2.06 2.42
N PHE A 186 -8.69 3.19 3.07
CA PHE A 186 -7.70 3.85 3.93
C PHE A 186 -7.74 3.36 5.38
N LYS A 187 -8.73 2.54 5.74
CA LYS A 187 -8.85 2.00 7.08
C LYS A 187 -7.81 0.91 7.33
N THR A 188 -7.26 0.96 8.52
CA THR A 188 -6.33 -0.04 9.03
C THR A 188 -6.94 -0.75 10.24
N CYS A 189 -6.52 -1.97 10.48
CA CYS A 189 -6.92 -2.73 11.66
C CYS A 189 -5.72 -3.43 12.27
N GLN A 190 -5.74 -3.60 13.59
CA GLN A 190 -4.80 -4.46 14.28
C GLN A 190 -5.29 -5.91 14.19
N VAL A 191 -4.43 -6.81 13.71
CA VAL A 191 -4.75 -8.23 13.57
C VAL A 191 -4.56 -8.95 14.89
N ASP A 192 -5.56 -9.69 15.33
CA ASP A 192 -5.47 -10.53 16.52
C ASP A 192 -5.05 -11.95 16.14
N LEU A 193 -3.80 -12.29 16.42
CA LEU A 193 -3.25 -13.63 16.16
C LEU A 193 -3.47 -14.61 17.31
N GLY A 194 -4.08 -14.17 18.42
CA GLY A 194 -4.34 -15.02 19.59
C GLY A 194 -3.05 -15.61 20.18
N ASN A 195 -3.01 -16.91 20.38
CA ASN A 195 -1.82 -17.64 20.86
C ASN A 195 -1.03 -18.32 19.73
N ARG A 196 -1.28 -17.93 18.50
CA ARG A 196 -0.62 -18.48 17.33
C ARG A 196 0.88 -18.19 17.38
N PRO A 197 1.76 -19.14 17.08
CA PRO A 197 3.19 -18.89 16.95
C PRO A 197 3.44 -17.87 15.81
N VAL A 198 4.31 -16.89 16.05
CA VAL A 198 4.65 -15.86 15.06
C VAL A 198 6.16 -15.86 14.83
N ARG A 199 6.57 -15.73 13.58
CA ARG A 199 7.96 -15.68 13.14
C ARG A 199 8.17 -14.43 12.32
N VAL A 200 8.85 -13.44 12.89
CA VAL A 200 9.19 -12.21 12.16
C VAL A 200 10.61 -12.33 11.64
N VAL A 201 10.75 -12.33 10.32
CA VAL A 201 12.01 -12.63 9.61
C VAL A 201 12.61 -11.32 9.10
N GLY A 202 13.87 -11.08 9.40
CA GLY A 202 14.66 -9.96 8.87
C GLY A 202 14.92 -10.08 7.37
N ASP A 203 15.72 -9.16 6.83
CA ASP A 203 16.10 -9.10 5.41
C ASP A 203 16.74 -10.43 4.97
N VAL A 204 16.14 -11.09 3.96
CA VAL A 204 16.57 -12.43 3.50
C VAL A 204 17.61 -12.35 2.39
N GLN A 205 17.49 -11.35 1.50
CA GLN A 205 18.47 -11.06 0.44
C GLN A 205 18.85 -12.31 -0.39
N SER A 206 17.88 -13.12 -0.81
CA SER A 206 18.09 -14.39 -1.56
C SER A 206 18.92 -15.46 -0.84
N CYS A 207 19.12 -15.37 0.48
CA CYS A 207 19.80 -16.38 1.28
C CYS A 207 18.83 -17.51 1.65
N GLY A 208 18.50 -18.33 0.65
CA GLY A 208 17.50 -19.40 0.76
C GLY A 208 17.90 -20.53 1.70
N GLY A 209 19.19 -20.79 1.87
CA GLY A 209 19.69 -21.82 2.78
C GLY A 209 19.50 -21.43 4.25
N ALA A 210 19.76 -20.18 4.61
CA ALA A 210 19.51 -19.66 5.95
C ALA A 210 18.01 -19.68 6.28
N LEU A 211 17.15 -19.29 5.32
CA LEU A 211 15.69 -19.32 5.49
C LEU A 211 15.18 -20.76 5.65
N GLU A 212 15.70 -21.71 4.88
CA GLU A 212 15.33 -23.13 5.00
C GLU A 212 15.65 -23.69 6.40
N GLN A 213 16.81 -23.37 6.95
CA GLN A 213 17.17 -23.75 8.33
C GLN A 213 16.19 -23.14 9.34
N ALA A 214 15.86 -21.86 9.20
CA ALA A 214 14.90 -21.19 10.09
C ALA A 214 13.52 -21.86 10.04
N VAL A 215 13.05 -22.20 8.85
CA VAL A 215 11.74 -22.86 8.68
C VAL A 215 11.77 -24.29 9.23
N ALA A 216 12.87 -25.02 9.06
CA ALA A 216 13.01 -26.37 9.59
C ALA A 216 13.03 -26.40 11.14
N GLU A 217 13.64 -25.41 11.78
CA GLU A 217 13.74 -25.32 13.23
C GLU A 217 12.50 -24.71 13.89
N LEU A 218 12.00 -23.60 13.36
CA LEU A 218 10.96 -22.78 13.99
C LEU A 218 9.56 -22.98 13.39
N GLY A 219 9.45 -23.74 12.30
CA GLY A 219 8.19 -23.95 11.59
C GLY A 219 7.26 -24.88 12.37
N THR A 220 6.02 -24.42 12.57
CA THR A 220 4.90 -25.26 13.01
C THR A 220 3.75 -25.10 12.01
N PRO A 221 2.83 -26.08 11.89
CA PRO A 221 1.76 -26.01 10.88
C PRO A 221 0.88 -24.76 10.96
N ASP A 222 0.77 -24.16 12.13
CA ASP A 222 -0.04 -23.00 12.45
C ASP A 222 0.78 -21.69 12.59
N ALA A 223 2.10 -21.74 12.40
CA ALA A 223 2.95 -20.55 12.53
C ALA A 223 2.59 -19.48 11.48
N LYS A 224 2.48 -18.23 11.91
CA LYS A 224 2.39 -17.06 11.03
C LYS A 224 3.78 -16.49 10.78
N TRP A 225 4.18 -16.42 9.52
CA TRP A 225 5.45 -15.84 9.10
C TRP A 225 5.25 -14.42 8.64
N ILE A 226 6.04 -13.48 9.13
CA ILE A 226 6.00 -12.07 8.75
C ILE A 226 7.41 -11.69 8.30
N PHE A 227 7.56 -11.34 7.03
CA PHE A 227 8.85 -10.94 6.48
C PHE A 227 8.93 -9.42 6.44
N VAL A 228 10.00 -8.84 6.98
CA VAL A 228 10.17 -7.38 7.04
C VAL A 228 10.47 -6.74 5.68
N GLY A 229 10.57 -7.51 4.60
CA GLY A 229 10.93 -7.08 3.25
C GLY A 229 12.36 -7.47 2.86
N ASP A 230 12.80 -6.97 1.70
CA ASP A 230 14.11 -7.24 1.11
C ASP A 230 14.42 -8.74 1.00
N LEU A 231 13.47 -9.48 0.39
CA LEU A 231 13.56 -10.94 0.28
C LEU A 231 14.55 -11.40 -0.77
N PHE A 232 14.72 -10.60 -1.82
CA PHE A 232 15.51 -10.95 -2.99
C PHE A 232 16.73 -10.03 -3.12
N ASP A 233 17.52 -10.26 -4.15
CA ASP A 233 18.82 -9.64 -4.47
C ASP A 233 19.99 -10.21 -3.65
N ARG A 234 21.19 -9.91 -4.09
CA ARG A 234 22.52 -10.10 -3.48
C ARG A 234 22.91 -11.55 -3.13
N GLY A 235 22.04 -12.36 -2.58
CA GLY A 235 22.35 -13.73 -2.13
C GLY A 235 22.23 -14.77 -3.25
N PRO A 236 22.50 -16.06 -2.93
CA PRO A 236 22.74 -17.07 -3.95
C PRO A 236 21.48 -17.72 -4.54
N ASP A 237 20.34 -17.74 -3.83
CA ASP A 237 19.20 -18.59 -4.24
C ASP A 237 17.82 -17.95 -3.98
N ALA A 238 17.44 -17.00 -4.85
CA ALA A 238 16.11 -16.41 -4.87
C ALA A 238 15.01 -17.45 -5.15
N GLY A 239 15.33 -18.48 -5.93
CA GLY A 239 14.39 -19.56 -6.26
C GLY A 239 13.97 -20.39 -5.04
N LYS A 240 14.89 -20.67 -4.13
CA LYS A 240 14.60 -21.36 -2.87
C LYS A 240 13.74 -20.47 -1.96
N VAL A 241 14.08 -19.19 -1.82
CA VAL A 241 13.26 -18.22 -1.06
C VAL A 241 11.83 -18.22 -1.59
N TRP A 242 11.64 -18.13 -2.91
CA TRP A 242 10.32 -18.17 -3.54
C TRP A 242 9.51 -19.43 -3.20
N LYS A 243 10.15 -20.61 -3.24
CA LYS A 243 9.49 -21.87 -2.91
C LYS A 243 9.06 -21.91 -1.45
N ILE A 244 9.90 -21.42 -0.54
CA ILE A 244 9.59 -21.36 0.90
C ILE A 244 8.42 -20.42 1.16
N LEU A 245 8.42 -19.21 0.58
CA LEU A 245 7.31 -18.25 0.69
C LEU A 245 5.96 -18.87 0.31
N ARG A 246 5.94 -19.73 -0.70
CA ARG A 246 4.71 -20.39 -1.16
C ARG A 246 4.29 -21.59 -0.28
N SER A 247 5.13 -22.04 0.62
CA SER A 247 4.87 -23.20 1.49
C SER A 247 4.43 -22.84 2.91
N VAL A 248 4.58 -21.57 3.32
CA VAL A 248 4.24 -21.09 4.67
C VAL A 248 3.11 -20.06 4.62
N ASP A 249 2.32 -19.98 5.69
CA ASP A 249 1.35 -18.87 5.83
C ASP A 249 2.10 -17.61 6.21
N ASN A 250 2.11 -16.64 5.29
CA ASN A 250 2.95 -15.45 5.46
C ASN A 250 2.26 -14.13 5.10
N VAL A 251 2.89 -13.05 5.58
CA VAL A 251 2.72 -11.68 5.14
C VAL A 251 4.10 -11.13 4.83
N VAL A 252 4.22 -10.39 3.74
CA VAL A 252 5.46 -9.74 3.33
C VAL A 252 5.28 -8.22 3.40
N ILE A 253 6.15 -7.58 4.18
CA ILE A 253 6.26 -6.11 4.17
C ILE A 253 7.04 -5.70 2.92
N THR A 254 6.61 -4.63 2.27
CA THR A 254 7.29 -4.11 1.09
C THR A 254 8.63 -3.48 1.47
N GLY A 255 9.72 -4.01 0.97
CA GLY A 255 11.05 -3.40 1.04
C GLY A 255 11.43 -2.69 -0.26
N ASN A 256 12.58 -2.02 -0.27
CA ASN A 256 13.07 -1.34 -1.47
C ASN A 256 13.54 -2.33 -2.56
N HIS A 257 13.91 -3.55 -2.19
CA HIS A 257 14.26 -4.61 -3.13
C HIS A 257 13.03 -5.21 -3.83
N GLU A 258 11.88 -5.26 -3.19
CA GLU A 258 10.61 -5.61 -3.84
C GLU A 258 10.21 -4.59 -4.89
N LYS A 259 10.37 -3.27 -4.64
CA LYS A 259 10.18 -2.22 -5.66
C LYS A 259 11.15 -2.37 -6.83
N SER A 260 12.42 -2.71 -6.55
CA SER A 260 13.44 -2.97 -7.56
C SER A 260 13.06 -4.18 -8.43
N LEU A 261 12.54 -5.25 -7.83
CA LEU A 261 12.08 -6.44 -8.53
C LEU A 261 10.94 -6.09 -9.50
N LEU A 262 9.93 -5.33 -9.05
CA LEU A 262 8.87 -4.87 -9.94
C LEU A 262 9.40 -4.06 -11.12
N ASN A 263 10.35 -3.14 -10.89
CA ASN A 263 10.97 -2.36 -11.94
C ASN A 263 11.66 -3.25 -12.98
N ALA A 264 12.39 -4.28 -12.54
CA ALA A 264 13.00 -5.26 -13.45
C ALA A 264 11.97 -6.05 -14.26
N LEU A 265 10.86 -6.47 -13.62
CA LEU A 265 9.76 -7.16 -14.30
C LEU A 265 9.09 -6.29 -15.36
N LYS A 266 8.97 -4.99 -15.13
CA LYS A 266 8.41 -4.00 -16.07
C LYS A 266 9.44 -3.47 -17.10
N GLY A 267 10.66 -4.02 -17.12
CA GLY A 267 11.71 -3.64 -18.07
C GLY A 267 12.33 -2.27 -17.81
N ARG A 268 12.18 -1.73 -16.60
CA ARG A 268 12.89 -0.53 -16.15
C ARG A 268 14.30 -0.90 -15.74
N GLY A 269 15.27 0.00 -15.98
CA GLY A 269 16.66 -0.23 -15.61
C GLY A 269 16.83 -0.48 -14.11
N THR A 270 17.50 -1.58 -13.74
CA THR A 270 17.76 -1.99 -12.37
C THR A 270 19.20 -2.39 -12.17
N LYS A 271 19.58 -2.73 -10.92
CA LYS A 271 20.90 -3.26 -10.61
C LYS A 271 21.04 -4.71 -11.11
N SER A 272 22.27 -5.12 -11.46
CA SER A 272 22.57 -6.48 -11.93
C SER A 272 22.13 -7.58 -10.94
N ALA A 273 22.20 -7.32 -9.64
CA ALA A 273 21.74 -8.26 -8.61
C ALA A 273 20.24 -8.54 -8.72
N THR A 274 19.42 -7.50 -8.97
CA THR A 274 17.97 -7.64 -9.16
C THR A 274 17.65 -8.43 -10.44
N GLU A 275 18.39 -8.17 -11.53
CA GLU A 275 18.22 -8.92 -12.80
C GLU A 275 18.57 -10.39 -12.61
N GLU A 276 19.63 -10.71 -11.87
CA GLU A 276 19.99 -12.08 -11.54
C GLU A 276 18.91 -12.76 -10.67
N SER A 277 18.37 -12.06 -9.67
CA SER A 277 17.25 -12.58 -8.87
C SER A 277 16.02 -12.89 -9.73
N VAL A 278 15.64 -12.00 -10.66
CA VAL A 278 14.54 -12.27 -11.60
C VAL A 278 14.81 -13.54 -12.41
N LYS A 279 16.03 -13.70 -12.90
CA LYS A 279 16.42 -14.92 -13.68
C LYS A 279 16.31 -16.18 -12.83
N GLN A 280 16.80 -16.16 -11.60
CA GLN A 280 16.70 -17.29 -10.66
C GLN A 280 15.24 -17.63 -10.34
N LEU A 281 14.38 -16.64 -10.11
CA LEU A 281 12.96 -16.82 -9.87
C LEU A 281 12.24 -17.47 -11.07
N LEU A 282 12.49 -16.98 -12.28
CA LEU A 282 11.92 -17.55 -13.51
C LEU A 282 12.43 -18.97 -13.75
N THR A 283 13.71 -19.24 -13.49
CA THR A 283 14.31 -20.58 -13.59
C THR A 283 13.69 -21.54 -12.54
N ALA A 284 13.34 -21.04 -11.36
CA ALA A 284 12.65 -21.81 -10.32
C ALA A 284 11.16 -22.07 -10.62
N GLY A 285 10.66 -21.61 -11.77
CA GLY A 285 9.29 -21.84 -12.25
C GLY A 285 8.28 -20.76 -11.87
N ALA A 286 8.71 -19.60 -11.37
CA ALA A 286 7.83 -18.46 -11.21
C ALA A 286 7.50 -17.86 -12.59
N THR A 287 6.29 -17.35 -12.77
CA THR A 287 5.95 -16.53 -13.94
C THR A 287 6.05 -15.05 -13.59
N ARG A 288 6.26 -14.17 -14.60
CA ARG A 288 6.25 -12.72 -14.39
C ARG A 288 4.96 -12.25 -13.74
N GLN A 289 3.82 -12.76 -14.19
CA GLN A 289 2.51 -12.43 -13.64
C GLN A 289 2.39 -12.83 -12.15
N GLN A 290 2.88 -14.02 -11.78
CA GLN A 290 2.87 -14.45 -10.37
C GLN A 290 3.73 -13.54 -9.47
N LEU A 291 4.86 -13.06 -9.97
CA LEU A 291 5.74 -12.14 -9.24
C LEU A 291 5.11 -10.74 -9.12
N GLU A 292 4.44 -10.26 -10.16
CA GLU A 292 3.70 -9.00 -10.13
C GLU A 292 2.50 -9.07 -9.17
N ASP A 293 1.72 -10.15 -9.22
CA ASP A 293 0.60 -10.38 -8.29
C ASP A 293 1.09 -10.51 -6.84
N TRP A 294 2.24 -11.18 -6.65
CA TRP A 294 2.88 -11.26 -5.34
C TRP A 294 3.31 -9.89 -4.84
N TYR A 295 3.95 -9.05 -5.67
CA TYR A 295 4.29 -7.69 -5.28
C TYR A 295 3.06 -6.87 -4.86
N ARG A 296 1.95 -6.99 -5.60
CA ARG A 296 0.69 -6.32 -5.22
C ARG A 296 0.16 -6.78 -3.86
N SER A 297 0.44 -8.01 -3.47
CA SER A 297 0.02 -8.56 -2.17
C SER A 297 0.93 -8.16 -1.00
N THR A 298 2.06 -7.51 -1.24
CA THR A 298 2.92 -6.99 -0.16
C THR A 298 2.29 -5.75 0.47
N VAL A 299 2.53 -5.54 1.76
CA VAL A 299 1.91 -4.46 2.54
C VAL A 299 2.97 -3.51 3.10
N PRO A 300 2.66 -2.23 3.35
CA PRO A 300 3.63 -1.28 3.90
C PRO A 300 4.01 -1.57 5.34
N PHE A 301 3.07 -2.09 6.11
CA PHE A 301 3.28 -2.50 7.51
C PHE A 301 2.28 -3.58 7.92
N TYR A 302 2.55 -4.22 9.05
CA TYR A 302 1.65 -5.18 9.65
C TYR A 302 1.55 -4.93 11.15
N ASP A 303 0.34 -4.58 11.60
CA ASP A 303 0.03 -4.31 13.00
C ASP A 303 -0.73 -5.49 13.60
N PHE A 304 -0.19 -6.12 14.65
CA PHE A 304 -0.80 -7.30 15.23
C PHE A 304 -0.61 -7.37 16.76
N ARG A 305 -1.42 -8.21 17.38
CA ARG A 305 -1.30 -8.57 18.79
C ARG A 305 -1.26 -10.09 18.98
N VAL A 306 -0.55 -10.54 20.01
CA VAL A 306 -0.38 -11.96 20.36
C VAL A 306 -0.60 -12.13 21.85
N GLY A 307 -1.16 -13.27 22.24
CA GLY A 307 -1.38 -13.63 23.65
C GLY A 307 -2.62 -12.99 24.24
N GLY A 308 -2.68 -12.97 25.57
CA GLY A 308 -3.81 -12.46 26.34
C GLY A 308 -4.96 -13.45 26.47
N THR A 309 -5.78 -13.23 27.48
CA THR A 309 -7.02 -14.00 27.68
C THR A 309 -8.08 -13.57 26.65
N PRO A 310 -8.79 -14.49 25.99
CA PRO A 310 -9.92 -14.12 25.15
C PRO A 310 -10.91 -13.28 25.94
N ALA A 311 -11.35 -12.16 25.35
CA ALA A 311 -12.44 -11.41 25.93
C ALA A 311 -13.67 -12.33 26.04
N THR A 312 -14.27 -12.43 27.20
CA THR A 312 -15.54 -13.14 27.39
C THR A 312 -16.59 -12.35 26.57
N PRO A 313 -17.34 -12.96 25.66
CA PRO A 313 -18.38 -12.25 24.92
C PRO A 313 -19.34 -11.60 25.92
N SER A 314 -19.39 -10.28 25.97
CA SER A 314 -20.39 -9.54 26.74
C SER A 314 -21.72 -9.71 26.00
N ALA A 315 -22.73 -10.18 26.71
CA ALA A 315 -24.08 -10.46 26.15
C ALA A 315 -24.87 -9.20 25.75
N SER A 316 -24.23 -8.06 25.53
CA SER A 316 -24.85 -6.77 25.23
C SER A 316 -24.16 -5.98 24.13
N GLU A 317 -23.78 -6.59 23.01
CA GLU A 317 -23.35 -5.81 21.86
C GLU A 317 -24.55 -5.43 20.99
N VAL A 318 -24.85 -4.14 20.99
CA VAL A 318 -25.72 -3.51 20.00
C VAL A 318 -24.93 -3.35 18.69
N PRO A 319 -25.39 -3.89 17.54
CA PRO A 319 -24.69 -3.73 16.28
C PRO A 319 -24.66 -2.25 15.86
N GLY A 320 -23.48 -1.65 15.81
CA GLY A 320 -23.29 -0.31 15.23
C GLY A 320 -22.38 0.67 15.97
N THR A 321 -21.69 0.30 17.04
CA THR A 321 -20.81 1.22 17.75
C THR A 321 -19.36 0.76 17.78
N LYS A 322 -18.53 1.59 17.14
CA LYS A 322 -17.07 1.79 17.25
C LYS A 322 -16.18 0.52 17.32
N SER A 323 -15.41 0.30 16.27
CA SER A 323 -14.25 -0.60 16.23
C SER A 323 -13.08 -0.09 17.11
N GLY A 324 -13.26 -0.09 18.41
CA GLY A 324 -12.18 -0.10 19.36
C GLY A 324 -11.94 -1.56 19.72
N ALA A 325 -10.85 -2.16 19.22
CA ALA A 325 -10.48 -3.51 19.61
C ALA A 325 -10.37 -3.56 21.15
N GLU A 326 -11.22 -4.36 21.81
CA GLU A 326 -11.15 -4.53 23.26
C GLU A 326 -9.74 -4.98 23.64
N LYS A 327 -9.09 -4.25 24.56
CA LYS A 327 -7.78 -4.61 25.09
C LYS A 327 -7.90 -6.00 25.75
N ARG A 328 -7.14 -6.96 25.25
CA ARG A 328 -6.99 -8.27 25.91
C ARG A 328 -5.96 -8.12 27.02
N PRO A 329 -6.29 -8.37 28.29
CA PRO A 329 -5.32 -8.33 29.38
C PRO A 329 -4.17 -9.29 29.12
N GLY A 330 -2.93 -8.79 29.16
CA GLY A 330 -1.73 -9.59 28.94
C GLY A 330 -1.34 -9.82 27.47
N ALA A 331 -2.08 -9.28 26.48
CA ALA A 331 -1.65 -9.33 25.08
C ALA A 331 -0.49 -8.35 24.84
N ARG A 332 0.47 -8.77 24.02
CA ARG A 332 1.54 -7.92 23.50
C ARG A 332 1.22 -7.45 22.08
N GLU A 333 1.55 -6.22 21.81
CA GLU A 333 1.26 -5.54 20.55
C GLU A 333 2.55 -5.30 19.78
N TYR A 334 2.50 -5.60 18.48
CA TYR A 334 3.62 -5.53 17.58
C TYR A 334 3.28 -4.72 16.35
N PHE A 335 4.26 -3.97 15.85
CA PHE A 335 4.16 -3.24 14.60
C PHE A 335 5.39 -3.57 13.74
N VAL A 336 5.17 -4.06 12.53
CA VAL A 336 6.23 -4.45 11.61
C VAL A 336 6.22 -3.55 10.39
N SER A 337 7.36 -2.95 10.07
CA SER A 337 7.61 -2.18 8.84
C SER A 337 9.02 -2.49 8.32
N HIS A 338 9.33 -2.14 7.07
CA HIS A 338 10.66 -2.43 6.55
C HIS A 338 11.73 -1.50 7.16
N GLY A 339 11.50 -0.20 7.16
CA GLY A 339 12.44 0.76 7.73
C GLY A 339 11.83 1.50 8.91
N GLY A 340 12.01 1.12 10.11
CA GLY A 340 11.48 1.68 11.36
C GLY A 340 10.85 3.09 11.31
N VAL A 341 9.71 3.29 11.93
CA VAL A 341 8.92 4.53 11.91
C VAL A 341 8.86 5.20 13.29
N TYR A 342 8.40 6.45 13.37
CA TYR A 342 8.19 7.09 14.66
C TYR A 342 7.03 6.43 15.42
N PRO A 343 7.14 6.26 16.74
CA PRO A 343 6.05 5.73 17.57
C PRO A 343 4.77 6.52 17.49
N GLU A 344 4.89 7.85 17.36
CA GLU A 344 3.76 8.75 17.18
C GLU A 344 2.94 8.37 15.95
N THR A 345 3.61 7.95 14.87
CA THR A 345 2.94 7.44 13.66
C THR A 345 2.13 6.19 13.97
N ILE A 346 2.70 5.22 14.71
CA ILE A 346 2.01 4.00 15.09
C ILE A 346 0.78 4.33 15.97
N ARG A 347 0.97 5.23 16.96
CA ARG A 347 -0.12 5.67 17.83
C ARG A 347 -1.23 6.36 17.05
N GLU A 348 -0.87 7.22 16.08
CA GLU A 348 -1.85 7.94 15.26
C GLU A 348 -2.62 6.99 14.35
N ILE A 349 -1.96 6.06 13.67
CA ILE A 349 -2.61 5.01 12.85
C ILE A 349 -3.61 4.23 13.71
N ARG A 350 -3.21 3.80 14.90
CA ARG A 350 -4.09 3.05 15.80
C ARG A 350 -5.23 3.89 16.38
N ARG A 351 -4.96 5.15 16.72
CA ARG A 351 -5.96 6.07 17.26
C ARG A 351 -7.05 6.39 16.24
N THR A 352 -6.66 6.58 14.98
CA THR A 352 -7.58 6.94 13.90
C THR A 352 -8.19 5.71 13.22
N GLY A 353 -7.52 4.56 13.24
CA GLY A 353 -7.84 3.41 12.41
C GLY A 353 -7.67 3.71 10.92
N TYR A 354 -6.77 4.64 10.57
CA TYR A 354 -6.61 5.20 9.25
C TYR A 354 -5.13 5.45 8.94
N CYS A 355 -4.70 5.14 7.72
CA CYS A 355 -3.36 5.46 7.25
C CYS A 355 -3.42 6.08 5.86
N ASP A 356 -2.79 7.21 5.70
CA ASP A 356 -2.67 7.98 4.46
C ASP A 356 -1.20 8.21 4.05
N LEU A 357 -0.25 7.61 4.77
CA LEU A 357 1.17 7.77 4.50
C LEU A 357 1.61 6.91 3.30
N PRO A 358 2.55 7.39 2.45
CA PRO A 358 3.08 6.63 1.34
C PRO A 358 3.88 5.41 1.79
N ASP A 359 3.91 4.35 0.96
CA ASP A 359 4.73 3.14 1.23
C ASP A 359 6.19 3.49 1.52
N ASP A 360 6.76 4.48 0.82
CA ASP A 360 8.16 4.90 0.99
C ASP A 360 8.47 5.37 2.41
N TYR A 361 7.48 5.88 3.15
CA TYR A 361 7.64 6.20 4.56
C TYR A 361 7.95 4.96 5.40
N PHE A 362 7.31 3.84 5.12
CA PHE A 362 7.51 2.57 5.82
C PHE A 362 8.71 1.79 5.27
N ILE A 363 9.02 1.95 3.97
CA ILE A 363 10.15 1.29 3.31
C ILE A 363 11.48 1.90 3.77
N PHE A 364 11.62 3.21 3.65
CA PHE A 364 12.88 3.88 4.00
C PHE A 364 12.94 4.28 5.48
N GLY A 365 11.81 4.25 6.15
CA GLY A 365 11.68 4.67 7.54
C GLY A 365 12.06 6.13 7.74
N VAL A 366 12.14 6.59 8.98
CA VAL A 366 12.44 7.98 9.30
C VAL A 366 13.94 8.28 9.22
N GLY A 367 14.37 9.36 8.54
CA GLY A 367 15.73 9.95 8.43
C GLY A 367 16.58 9.43 7.27
N THR A 368 17.86 9.73 7.27
CA THR A 368 18.82 9.36 6.24
C THR A 368 19.80 8.30 6.74
N ARG A 369 20.55 7.62 5.83
CA ARG A 369 21.63 6.69 6.19
C ARG A 369 22.63 7.31 7.19
N ALA A 370 22.99 8.57 7.00
CA ALA A 370 23.90 9.30 7.89
C ALA A 370 23.36 9.49 9.32
N ASN A 371 22.04 9.41 9.52
CA ASN A 371 21.38 9.62 10.80
C ASN A 371 20.98 8.32 11.52
N THR A 372 21.36 7.13 11.02
CA THR A 372 21.05 5.84 11.65
C THR A 372 21.55 5.77 13.09
N TYR A 373 22.74 6.30 13.38
CA TYR A 373 23.28 6.41 14.74
C TYR A 373 22.47 7.36 15.61
N ARG A 374 22.02 8.50 15.07
CA ARG A 374 21.21 9.47 15.78
C ARG A 374 19.86 8.92 16.17
N ARG A 375 19.28 8.08 15.35
CA ARG A 375 18.00 7.38 15.64
C ARG A 375 18.13 6.30 16.68
N ARG A 376 19.21 5.49 16.65
CA ARG A 376 19.48 4.56 17.75
C ARG A 376 19.54 5.34 19.07
N TYR A 377 20.06 6.57 19.04
CA TYR A 377 20.11 7.46 20.17
C TYR A 377 18.73 8.05 20.50
N GLU A 378 17.97 8.49 19.50
CA GLU A 378 16.62 9.01 19.66
C GLU A 378 15.69 7.92 20.21
N PHE A 379 15.72 6.73 19.65
CA PHE A 379 14.99 5.57 20.19
C PHE A 379 15.45 5.14 21.59
N LYS A 380 16.71 5.34 21.96
CA LYS A 380 17.21 5.11 23.32
C LYS A 380 16.77 6.15 24.31
N ASN A 381 16.61 7.40 23.89
CA ASN A 381 16.40 8.54 24.76
C ASN A 381 14.94 9.05 24.76
N PHE A 382 14.05 8.42 24.03
CA PHE A 382 12.61 8.61 24.19
C PHE A 382 12.06 7.60 25.22
N PRO A 383 12.09 7.93 26.52
CA PRO A 383 11.52 7.06 27.55
C PRO A 383 10.01 6.88 27.41
N GLU A 384 9.34 7.77 26.67
CA GLU A 384 7.92 7.69 26.34
C GLU A 384 7.59 6.65 25.25
N MET A 385 8.61 6.14 24.51
CA MET A 385 8.48 4.90 23.75
C MET A 385 8.37 3.66 24.65
N GLY A 386 8.69 3.85 25.91
CA GLY A 386 8.58 2.88 26.97
C GLY A 386 7.18 2.66 27.51
N ASP A 387 6.15 3.05 26.81
CA ASP A 387 4.89 2.34 26.90
C ASP A 387 5.18 0.94 26.37
N HIS A 388 5.63 0.08 27.28
CA HIS A 388 6.05 -1.31 27.06
C HIS A 388 5.00 -2.21 26.40
N GLU A 389 3.97 -1.60 25.82
CA GLU A 389 2.85 -2.27 25.18
C GLU A 389 3.09 -2.54 23.67
N ILE A 390 3.88 -1.70 22.97
CA ILE A 390 4.09 -1.83 21.51
C ILE A 390 5.56 -2.14 21.23
N VAL A 391 5.83 -3.24 20.54
CA VAL A 391 7.15 -3.58 20.05
C VAL A 391 7.21 -3.37 18.54
N GLN A 392 8.05 -2.46 18.07
CA GLN A 392 8.32 -2.26 16.66
C GLN A 392 9.43 -3.22 16.19
N LEU A 393 9.16 -3.95 15.11
CA LEU A 393 10.11 -4.85 14.43
C LEU A 393 10.37 -4.33 13.02
N HIS A 394 11.63 -4.22 12.63
CA HIS A 394 12.00 -3.72 11.30
C HIS A 394 13.32 -4.30 10.80
N GLY A 395 13.66 -4.08 9.52
CA GLY A 395 14.92 -4.37 8.87
C GLY A 395 15.61 -3.12 8.33
N HIS A 396 16.24 -3.22 7.16
CA HIS A 396 16.75 -2.14 6.30
C HIS A 396 17.92 -1.30 6.83
N ARG A 397 18.24 -1.29 8.12
CA ARG A 397 19.03 -0.21 8.71
C ARG A 397 20.25 -0.64 9.52
N ASN A 398 20.60 -1.90 9.52
CA ASN A 398 21.72 -2.36 10.31
C ASN A 398 23.04 -2.26 9.55
N GLU A 399 23.94 -1.38 10.01
CA GLU A 399 25.33 -1.32 9.55
C GLU A 399 26.25 -2.26 10.36
N SER A 400 25.78 -2.79 11.50
CA SER A 400 26.48 -3.77 12.31
C SER A 400 25.90 -5.17 12.08
N ARG A 401 26.71 -6.21 12.25
CA ARG A 401 26.25 -7.61 12.18
C ARG A 401 25.50 -8.06 13.44
N GLU A 402 25.23 -7.15 14.35
CA GLU A 402 24.50 -7.40 15.58
C GLU A 402 23.13 -6.74 15.54
N ASN A 403 22.10 -7.48 15.93
CA ASN A 403 20.77 -6.93 16.03
C ASN A 403 20.73 -5.82 17.09
N PHE A 404 20.05 -4.74 16.77
CA PHE A 404 19.74 -3.72 17.73
C PHE A 404 18.46 -4.13 18.47
N VAL A 405 18.56 -4.27 19.78
CA VAL A 405 17.44 -4.61 20.67
C VAL A 405 17.35 -3.54 21.74
N ASN A 406 16.22 -2.85 21.77
CA ASN A 406 15.86 -1.90 22.83
C ASN A 406 14.42 -2.20 23.26
N PRO A 407 14.00 -1.92 24.50
CA PRO A 407 12.59 -1.99 24.85
C PRO A 407 11.74 -1.22 23.85
N GLY A 408 10.82 -1.92 23.17
CA GLY A 408 9.96 -1.33 22.16
C GLY A 408 10.48 -1.25 20.72
N VAL A 409 11.78 -1.55 20.43
CA VAL A 409 12.30 -1.56 19.03
C VAL A 409 13.32 -2.69 18.84
N ILE A 410 13.13 -3.47 17.80
CA ILE A 410 14.04 -4.56 17.41
C ILE A 410 14.36 -4.44 15.93
N ASP A 411 15.64 -4.22 15.59
CA ASP A 411 16.16 -4.27 14.23
C ASP A 411 16.63 -5.69 13.90
N LEU A 412 16.03 -6.30 12.89
CA LEU A 412 16.29 -7.68 12.48
C LEU A 412 17.25 -7.80 11.29
N GLU A 413 17.65 -6.68 10.65
CA GLU A 413 18.67 -6.76 9.63
C GLU A 413 20.04 -7.05 10.26
N SER A 414 20.76 -8.01 9.74
CA SER A 414 22.10 -8.38 10.20
C SER A 414 23.04 -8.86 9.08
N GLY A 415 22.72 -8.49 7.84
CA GLY A 415 23.59 -8.64 6.66
C GLY A 415 23.90 -10.09 6.32
N VAL A 416 22.87 -10.93 6.23
CA VAL A 416 23.01 -12.37 5.95
C VAL A 416 23.81 -12.64 4.67
N GLU A 417 23.66 -11.81 3.65
CA GLU A 417 24.37 -11.88 2.36
C GLU A 417 25.85 -11.48 2.45
N LYS A 418 26.28 -10.89 3.57
CA LYS A 418 27.66 -10.43 3.84
C LYS A 418 28.32 -11.19 4.99
N ASP A 419 28.12 -12.48 5.06
CA ASP A 419 28.59 -13.33 6.18
C ASP A 419 27.98 -13.00 7.54
N GLY A 420 26.85 -12.30 7.55
CA GLY A 420 26.06 -12.03 8.75
C GLY A 420 25.11 -13.18 9.08
N TRP A 421 23.93 -12.82 9.55
CA TRP A 421 22.93 -13.76 9.99
C TRP A 421 21.56 -13.40 9.41
N LEU A 422 20.74 -14.40 9.10
CA LEU A 422 19.31 -14.22 9.00
C LEU A 422 18.73 -14.23 10.41
N SER A 423 18.19 -13.14 10.86
CA SER A 423 17.59 -13.03 12.19
C SER A 423 16.09 -13.27 12.10
N VAL A 424 15.61 -14.13 13.00
CA VAL A 424 14.17 -14.43 13.13
C VAL A 424 13.75 -14.16 14.57
N TYR A 425 12.79 -13.28 14.78
CA TYR A 425 12.17 -13.05 16.07
C TYR A 425 10.99 -14.00 16.22
N ALA A 426 11.15 -15.01 17.05
CA ALA A 426 10.16 -16.05 17.30
C ALA A 426 9.35 -15.70 18.54
N ILE A 427 8.02 -15.66 18.40
CA ILE A 427 7.06 -15.40 19.48
C ILE A 427 6.26 -16.69 19.67
N ASP A 428 6.38 -17.30 20.84
CA ASP A 428 5.69 -18.52 21.19
C ASP A 428 4.86 -18.34 22.47
N GLY A 429 3.59 -18.75 22.42
CA GLY A 429 2.73 -18.91 23.58
C GLY A 429 2.16 -17.63 24.21
N VAL A 430 1.54 -17.80 25.37
CA VAL A 430 0.65 -16.83 26.04
C VAL A 430 1.39 -15.60 26.59
N ALA A 431 2.68 -15.73 26.90
CA ALA A 431 3.47 -14.62 27.46
C ALA A 431 3.91 -13.57 26.44
N GLY A 432 3.84 -13.89 25.15
CA GLY A 432 4.10 -12.96 24.05
C GLY A 432 5.54 -12.42 23.99
N GLU A 433 6.50 -12.91 24.79
CA GLU A 433 7.91 -12.54 24.65
C GLU A 433 8.54 -13.36 23.54
N GLY A 434 9.17 -12.65 22.60
CA GLY A 434 9.89 -13.31 21.53
C GLY A 434 11.38 -13.40 21.81
N GLN A 435 12.03 -14.31 21.08
CA GLN A 435 13.48 -14.52 21.11
C GLN A 435 14.05 -14.41 19.69
N ILE A 436 15.26 -13.87 19.57
CA ILE A 436 15.97 -13.79 18.29
C ILE A 436 16.76 -15.08 18.07
N HIS A 437 16.44 -15.75 16.97
CA HIS A 437 17.21 -16.87 16.42
C HIS A 437 18.03 -16.38 15.24
N LYS A 438 19.22 -16.98 15.00
CA LYS A 438 20.16 -16.55 13.97
C LYS A 438 20.62 -17.72 13.12
N TYR A 439 20.52 -17.58 11.81
CA TYR A 439 20.87 -18.60 10.82
C TYR A 439 21.87 -18.04 9.82
N ARG A 440 22.87 -18.83 9.44
CA ARG A 440 23.84 -18.45 8.41
C ARG A 440 23.48 -19.09 7.09
N GLU A 441 23.71 -18.33 6.01
CA GLU A 441 23.71 -18.93 4.69
C GLU A 441 24.81 -19.99 4.60
N PRO A 442 24.51 -21.24 4.21
CA PRO A 442 25.52 -22.25 3.98
C PRO A 442 26.51 -21.78 2.91
N ARG A 443 27.79 -22.04 3.10
CA ARG A 443 28.81 -21.85 2.07
C ARG A 443 29.07 -23.18 1.38
N ASP A 444 29.01 -23.18 0.05
CA ASP A 444 29.43 -24.33 -0.76
C ASP A 444 30.95 -24.58 -0.62
#